data_09a133cd21cd135e2fb2fb4a82e636dc
#
_entry.id   09a133cd21cd135e2fb2fb4a82e636dc
#
_cell.length_a   1.000
_cell.length_b   1.000
_cell.length_c   1.000
_cell.angle_alpha   90.00
_cell.angle_beta   90.00
_cell.angle_gamma   90.00
#
_symmetry.space_group_name_H-M   'P 1'
#
loop_
_entity.id
_entity.type
_entity.pdbx_description
1 polymer ?
#
loop_
_entity_poly.entity_id
_entity_poly.type
_entity_poly.pdbx_seq_one_letter_code
_entity_poly.pdbx_strand_id
1 'polypeptide(L)'
;MKSTEVVEVLRGAVANTKEAGVKQVSIADLEAFSARLAETVARTPADAAAGDAAMEAYRAELSAWVSSRQQDHEHNLEMLRATITTGQSALKSALLINGGAAAALLAFIGSAWSSNKIVEALPDISAALLLYVFGVLAAAVAAGATYLSQAGYGNEFGKASRCVGYIGHVLAVVGVLASYTLFGWASWLAYLGIAS
;
A
#
# COMPACT_ATOMS: atom_id res chain seq x y z
N MET A 1 38.09 1.88 26.94
CA MET A 1 37.97 1.85 25.44
C MET A 1 38.85 2.96 24.87
N LYS A 2 39.84 2.64 24.06
CA LYS A 2 40.68 3.66 23.40
C LYS A 2 39.86 4.31 22.28
N SER A 3 40.16 5.56 21.96
CA SER A 3 39.45 6.30 20.88
C SER A 3 39.49 5.58 19.53
N THR A 4 40.53 4.81 19.26
CA THR A 4 40.69 3.96 18.08
C THR A 4 39.70 2.79 18.04
N GLU A 5 39.36 2.19 19.18
CA GLU A 5 38.39 1.08 19.29
C GLU A 5 36.95 1.58 19.03
N VAL A 6 36.61 2.79 19.48
CA VAL A 6 35.31 3.42 19.20
C VAL A 6 35.11 3.62 17.68
N VAL A 7 36.17 4.07 17.01
CA VAL A 7 36.12 4.27 15.53
C VAL A 7 36.01 2.94 14.80
N GLU A 8 36.65 1.88 15.25
CA GLU A 8 36.52 0.54 14.62
C GLU A 8 35.11 -0.04 14.79
N VAL A 9 34.51 0.09 15.99
CA VAL A 9 33.15 -0.33 16.26
C VAL A 9 32.18 0.42 15.34
N LEU A 10 32.35 1.73 15.19
CA LEU A 10 31.50 2.56 14.33
C LEU A 10 31.67 2.17 12.85
N ARG A 11 32.87 1.89 12.40
CA ARG A 11 33.13 1.40 11.03
C ARG A 11 32.52 0.03 10.78
N GLY A 12 32.63 -0.88 11.75
CA GLY A 12 31.98 -2.20 11.68
C GLY A 12 30.47 -2.09 11.59
N ALA A 13 29.83 -1.23 12.39
CA ALA A 13 28.40 -0.99 12.35
C ALA A 13 27.94 -0.46 10.99
N VAL A 14 28.67 0.49 10.41
CA VAL A 14 28.38 1.05 9.08
C VAL A 14 28.56 -0.01 8.00
N ALA A 15 29.61 -0.82 8.07
CA ALA A 15 29.88 -1.89 7.10
C ALA A 15 28.75 -2.94 7.11
N ASN A 16 28.36 -3.42 8.28
CA ASN A 16 27.28 -4.40 8.44
C ASN A 16 25.93 -3.84 7.96
N THR A 17 25.63 -2.57 8.25
CA THR A 17 24.41 -1.90 7.77
C THR A 17 24.39 -1.79 6.25
N LYS A 18 25.55 -1.55 5.63
CA LYS A 18 25.72 -1.50 4.17
C LYS A 18 25.58 -2.89 3.54
N GLU A 19 26.15 -3.93 4.14
CA GLU A 19 26.03 -5.33 3.68
C GLU A 19 24.59 -5.83 3.81
N ALA A 20 23.85 -5.41 4.84
CA ALA A 20 22.43 -5.69 5.02
C ALA A 20 21.53 -4.96 4.02
N GLY A 21 22.07 -4.15 3.09
CA GLY A 21 21.33 -3.47 2.04
C GLY A 21 20.52 -2.26 2.52
N VAL A 22 20.70 -1.80 3.76
CA VAL A 22 20.01 -0.62 4.30
C VAL A 22 20.61 0.63 3.68
N LYS A 23 19.82 1.33 2.85
CA LYS A 23 20.25 2.53 2.13
C LYS A 23 20.05 3.82 2.89
N GLN A 24 19.21 3.82 3.92
CA GLN A 24 18.90 5.01 4.72
C GLN A 24 18.72 4.60 6.19
N VAL A 25 19.38 5.32 7.09
CA VAL A 25 19.22 5.21 8.55
C VAL A 25 18.57 6.48 9.04
N SER A 26 17.55 6.38 9.91
CA SER A 26 16.89 7.58 10.43
C SER A 26 17.81 8.30 11.44
N ILE A 27 17.66 9.64 11.53
CA ILE A 27 18.41 10.44 12.51
C ILE A 27 18.10 9.97 13.93
N ALA A 28 16.87 9.59 14.23
CA ALA A 28 16.47 9.07 15.53
C ALA A 28 17.19 7.75 15.89
N ASP A 29 17.43 6.87 14.92
CA ASP A 29 18.17 5.62 15.13
C ASP A 29 19.65 5.89 15.38
N LEU A 30 20.23 6.89 14.70
CA LEU A 30 21.61 7.34 14.93
C LEU A 30 21.78 7.99 16.32
N GLU A 31 20.81 8.79 16.74
CA GLU A 31 20.79 9.40 18.08
C GLU A 31 20.68 8.33 19.17
N ALA A 32 19.80 7.37 19.02
CA ALA A 32 19.65 6.24 19.96
C ALA A 32 20.93 5.40 20.02
N PHE A 33 21.59 5.15 18.89
CA PHE A 33 22.86 4.44 18.84
C PHE A 33 23.98 5.22 19.51
N SER A 34 24.11 6.52 19.25
CA SER A 34 25.14 7.38 19.87
C SER A 34 24.95 7.51 21.39
N ALA A 35 23.71 7.59 21.87
CA ALA A 35 23.40 7.63 23.30
C ALA A 35 23.79 6.32 23.99
N ARG A 36 23.50 5.16 23.41
CA ARG A 36 23.93 3.86 23.96
C ARG A 36 25.46 3.70 23.96
N LEU A 37 26.11 4.17 22.88
CA LEU A 37 27.58 4.15 22.83
C LEU A 37 28.20 5.01 23.93
N ALA A 38 27.68 6.23 24.16
CA ALA A 38 28.11 7.12 25.22
C ALA A 38 27.90 6.51 26.62
N GLU A 39 26.75 5.86 26.84
CA GLU A 39 26.49 5.16 28.11
C GLU A 39 27.45 3.99 28.34
N THR A 40 27.74 3.21 27.30
CA THR A 40 28.72 2.10 27.39
C THR A 40 30.14 2.60 27.68
N VAL A 41 30.55 3.68 27.01
CA VAL A 41 31.84 4.33 27.26
C VAL A 41 31.94 4.86 28.72
N ALA A 42 30.85 5.47 29.22
CA ALA A 42 30.82 6.02 30.59
C ALA A 42 30.87 4.93 31.68
N ARG A 43 30.35 3.74 31.40
CA ARG A 43 30.38 2.59 32.33
C ARG A 43 31.69 1.80 32.28
N THR A 44 32.52 2.00 31.26
CA THR A 44 33.79 1.28 31.08
C THR A 44 34.91 2.10 31.70
N PRO A 45 35.64 1.58 32.71
CA PRO A 45 36.79 2.29 33.27
C PRO A 45 37.83 2.61 32.21
N ALA A 46 38.44 3.82 32.29
CA ALA A 46 39.34 4.35 31.25
C ALA A 46 40.55 3.45 30.94
N ASP A 47 40.95 2.59 31.90
CA ASP A 47 42.08 1.68 31.82
C ASP A 47 41.69 0.20 31.60
N ALA A 48 40.41 -0.11 31.51
CA ALA A 48 39.99 -1.47 31.20
C ALA A 48 40.12 -1.72 29.70
N ALA A 49 41.08 -2.53 29.29
CA ALA A 49 41.03 -3.18 28.00
C ALA A 49 39.71 -3.93 27.93
N ALA A 50 38.82 -3.56 26.99
CA ALA A 50 37.59 -4.30 26.75
C ALA A 50 37.99 -5.73 26.44
N GLY A 51 37.78 -6.65 27.38
CA GLY A 51 38.07 -8.05 27.15
C GLY A 51 37.33 -8.57 25.97
N ASP A 52 37.86 -9.56 25.24
CA ASP A 52 37.26 -10.16 24.05
C ASP A 52 35.80 -10.52 24.25
N ALA A 53 35.42 -10.95 25.47
CA ALA A 53 34.02 -11.25 25.83
C ALA A 53 33.08 -10.04 25.81
N ALA A 54 33.52 -8.84 26.21
CA ALA A 54 32.70 -7.63 26.16
C ALA A 54 32.53 -7.14 24.70
N MET A 55 33.56 -7.31 23.87
CA MET A 55 33.51 -6.98 22.46
C MET A 55 32.58 -7.95 21.69
N GLU A 56 32.59 -9.22 22.06
CA GLU A 56 31.75 -10.24 21.47
C GLU A 56 30.26 -10.06 21.86
N ALA A 57 29.97 -9.74 23.11
CA ALA A 57 28.64 -9.36 23.57
C ALA A 57 28.09 -8.14 22.83
N TYR A 58 28.92 -7.13 22.59
CA TYR A 58 28.54 -5.92 21.85
C TYR A 58 28.28 -6.23 20.37
N ARG A 59 29.10 -7.08 19.73
CA ARG A 59 28.86 -7.53 18.35
C ARG A 59 27.55 -8.31 18.22
N ALA A 60 27.26 -9.17 19.20
CA ALA A 60 26.00 -9.91 19.23
C ALA A 60 24.79 -8.99 19.39
N GLU A 61 24.85 -7.98 20.25
CA GLU A 61 23.80 -6.99 20.44
C GLU A 61 23.58 -6.16 19.16
N LEU A 62 24.66 -5.73 18.50
CA LEU A 62 24.59 -4.97 17.25
C LEU A 62 24.00 -5.82 16.11
N SER A 63 24.40 -7.08 16.00
CA SER A 63 23.87 -7.99 14.98
C SER A 63 22.37 -8.28 15.21
N ALA A 64 21.94 -8.46 16.46
CA ALA A 64 20.54 -8.62 16.81
C ALA A 64 19.72 -7.38 16.48
N TRP A 65 20.24 -6.18 16.75
CA TRP A 65 19.59 -4.92 16.41
C TRP A 65 19.44 -4.74 14.89
N VAL A 66 20.50 -4.99 14.12
CA VAL A 66 20.46 -4.92 12.63
C VAL A 66 19.45 -5.94 12.07
N SER A 67 19.45 -7.17 12.59
CA SER A 67 18.51 -8.22 12.17
C SER A 67 17.06 -7.83 12.46
N SER A 68 16.78 -7.28 13.64
CA SER A 68 15.45 -6.80 14.00
C SER A 68 14.98 -5.69 13.05
N ARG A 69 15.85 -4.73 12.72
CA ARG A 69 15.51 -3.64 11.80
C ARG A 69 15.29 -4.12 10.37
N GLN A 70 16.05 -5.10 9.94
CA GLN A 70 15.85 -5.72 8.63
C GLN A 70 14.51 -6.46 8.56
N GLN A 71 14.14 -7.22 9.61
CA GLN A 71 12.85 -7.89 9.70
C GLN A 71 11.69 -6.89 9.68
N ASP A 72 11.78 -5.79 10.43
CA ASP A 72 10.76 -4.72 10.42
C ASP A 72 10.61 -4.11 9.03
N HIS A 73 11.72 -3.88 8.34
CA HIS A 73 11.71 -3.32 6.98
C HIS A 73 11.09 -4.30 5.97
N GLU A 74 11.48 -5.56 6.01
CA GLU A 74 10.93 -6.62 5.15
C GLU A 74 9.43 -6.80 5.40
N HIS A 75 9.02 -6.84 6.67
CA HIS A 75 7.61 -6.93 7.05
C HIS A 75 6.78 -5.75 6.51
N ASN A 76 7.30 -4.52 6.64
CA ASN A 76 6.63 -3.33 6.11
C ASN A 76 6.51 -3.36 4.59
N LEU A 77 7.55 -3.84 3.89
CA LEU A 77 7.51 -4.00 2.43
C LEU A 77 6.49 -5.07 1.99
N GLU A 78 6.41 -6.19 2.71
CA GLU A 78 5.41 -7.23 2.44
C GLU A 78 3.99 -6.74 2.69
N MET A 79 3.75 -6.04 3.81
CA MET A 79 2.45 -5.42 4.10
C MET A 79 2.04 -4.44 3.00
N LEU A 80 2.97 -3.60 2.53
CA LEU A 80 2.72 -2.66 1.44
C LEU A 80 2.38 -3.38 0.14
N ARG A 81 3.14 -4.42 -0.23
CA ARG A 81 2.88 -5.24 -1.42
C ARG A 81 1.52 -5.94 -1.34
N ALA A 82 1.20 -6.53 -0.20
CA ALA A 82 -0.09 -7.18 0.04
C ALA A 82 -1.25 -6.19 -0.11
N THR A 83 -1.12 -4.99 0.45
CA THR A 83 -2.13 -3.92 0.35
C THR A 83 -2.33 -3.49 -1.10
N ILE A 84 -1.26 -3.27 -1.86
CA ILE A 84 -1.33 -2.90 -3.28
C ILE A 84 -1.99 -4.01 -4.09
N THR A 85 -1.59 -5.27 -3.88
CA THR A 85 -2.14 -6.42 -4.61
C THR A 85 -3.62 -6.62 -4.32
N THR A 86 -4.03 -6.50 -3.06
CA THR A 86 -5.43 -6.59 -2.64
C THR A 86 -6.26 -5.45 -3.25
N GLY A 87 -5.74 -4.22 -3.24
CA GLY A 87 -6.38 -3.07 -3.87
C GLY A 87 -6.58 -3.25 -5.37
N GLN A 88 -5.57 -3.75 -6.07
CA GLN A 88 -5.67 -4.08 -7.50
C GLN A 88 -6.68 -5.19 -7.77
N SER A 89 -6.77 -6.19 -6.90
CA SER A 89 -7.76 -7.27 -7.00
C SER A 89 -9.18 -6.71 -6.84
N ALA A 90 -9.40 -5.83 -5.87
CA ALA A 90 -10.70 -5.17 -5.68
C ALA A 90 -11.11 -4.34 -6.90
N LEU A 91 -10.18 -3.59 -7.50
CA LEU A 91 -10.43 -2.83 -8.73
C LEU A 91 -10.79 -3.74 -9.91
N LYS A 92 -10.04 -4.84 -10.11
CA LYS A 92 -10.34 -5.83 -11.16
C LYS A 92 -11.72 -6.45 -10.96
N SER A 93 -12.06 -6.81 -9.72
CA SER A 93 -13.37 -7.35 -9.38
C SER A 93 -14.49 -6.35 -9.66
N ALA A 94 -14.33 -5.08 -9.28
CA ALA A 94 -15.29 -4.02 -9.55
C ALA A 94 -15.54 -3.82 -11.05
N LEU A 95 -14.48 -3.82 -11.86
CA LEU A 95 -14.58 -3.75 -13.34
C LEU A 95 -15.29 -4.97 -13.91
N LEU A 96 -14.96 -6.17 -13.45
CA LEU A 96 -15.51 -7.43 -13.95
C LEU A 96 -17.01 -7.57 -13.64
N ILE A 97 -17.43 -7.28 -12.40
CA ILE A 97 -18.82 -7.43 -12.00
C ILE A 97 -19.71 -6.38 -12.69
N ASN A 98 -19.29 -5.10 -12.72
CA ASN A 98 -20.06 -4.07 -13.40
C ASN A 98 -20.06 -4.25 -14.93
N GLY A 99 -18.90 -4.52 -15.53
CA GLY A 99 -18.77 -4.74 -16.97
C GLY A 99 -19.48 -6.01 -17.43
N GLY A 100 -19.37 -7.10 -16.68
CA GLY A 100 -20.07 -8.36 -16.93
C GLY A 100 -21.59 -8.21 -16.83
N ALA A 101 -22.09 -7.53 -15.80
CA ALA A 101 -23.50 -7.25 -15.62
C ALA A 101 -24.04 -6.34 -16.75
N ALA A 102 -23.30 -5.31 -17.11
CA ALA A 102 -23.67 -4.44 -18.24
C ALA A 102 -23.77 -5.23 -19.56
N ALA A 103 -22.78 -6.08 -19.85
CA ALA A 103 -22.78 -6.92 -21.05
C ALA A 103 -23.95 -7.94 -21.05
N ALA A 104 -24.20 -8.57 -19.90
CA ALA A 104 -25.34 -9.49 -19.76
C ALA A 104 -26.67 -8.79 -19.95
N LEU A 105 -26.83 -7.59 -19.40
CA LEU A 105 -28.05 -6.79 -19.54
C LEU A 105 -28.24 -6.29 -20.98
N LEU A 106 -27.17 -5.90 -21.67
CA LEU A 106 -27.21 -5.56 -23.09
C LEU A 106 -27.62 -6.76 -23.95
N ALA A 107 -27.12 -7.94 -23.70
CA ALA A 107 -27.49 -9.18 -24.37
C ALA A 107 -28.97 -9.50 -24.14
N PHE A 108 -29.45 -9.33 -22.89
CA PHE A 108 -30.86 -9.51 -22.54
C PHE A 108 -31.75 -8.51 -23.29
N ILE A 109 -31.43 -7.22 -23.29
CA ILE A 109 -32.17 -6.19 -24.03
C ILE A 109 -32.20 -6.54 -25.51
N GLY A 110 -31.08 -6.92 -26.11
CA GLY A 110 -31.01 -7.29 -27.54
C GLY A 110 -31.90 -8.48 -27.90
N SER A 111 -31.94 -9.51 -27.05
CA SER A 111 -32.80 -10.69 -27.27
C SER A 111 -34.27 -10.37 -27.08
N ALA A 112 -34.58 -9.56 -26.12
CA ALA A 112 -35.94 -9.20 -25.77
C ALA A 112 -36.57 -8.16 -26.76
N TRP A 113 -35.72 -7.28 -27.32
CA TRP A 113 -36.11 -6.36 -28.38
C TRP A 113 -36.64 -7.10 -29.62
N SER A 114 -35.98 -8.20 -30.00
CA SER A 114 -36.39 -9.02 -31.12
C SER A 114 -37.73 -9.77 -30.87
N SER A 115 -38.16 -9.93 -29.62
CA SER A 115 -39.41 -10.60 -29.26
C SER A 115 -40.59 -9.67 -28.93
N ASN A 116 -40.42 -8.36 -29.03
CA ASN A 116 -41.43 -7.31 -28.80
C ASN A 116 -42.12 -7.34 -27.42
N LYS A 117 -41.46 -7.91 -26.39
CA LYS A 117 -42.03 -8.19 -25.07
C LYS A 117 -41.67 -7.22 -23.94
N ILE A 118 -40.84 -6.16 -24.18
CA ILE A 118 -40.21 -5.38 -23.08
C ILE A 118 -40.54 -3.88 -23.10
N VAL A 119 -41.58 -3.44 -23.71
CA VAL A 119 -41.83 -1.97 -23.87
C VAL A 119 -42.02 -1.28 -22.52
N GLU A 120 -42.59 -1.93 -21.51
CA GLU A 120 -42.88 -1.33 -20.19
C GLU A 120 -41.66 -1.36 -19.24
N ALA A 121 -40.83 -2.37 -19.30
CA ALA A 121 -39.65 -2.53 -18.45
C ALA A 121 -38.39 -1.78 -18.93
N LEU A 122 -38.39 -1.27 -20.15
CA LEU A 122 -37.27 -0.60 -20.81
C LEU A 122 -36.64 0.56 -19.99
N PRO A 123 -37.43 1.45 -19.34
CA PRO A 123 -36.84 2.56 -18.57
C PRO A 123 -35.99 2.09 -17.41
N ASP A 124 -36.44 1.13 -16.60
CA ASP A 124 -35.74 0.63 -15.43
C ASP A 124 -34.49 -0.17 -15.81
N ILE A 125 -34.61 -0.99 -16.86
CA ILE A 125 -33.48 -1.78 -17.38
C ILE A 125 -32.42 -0.87 -18.00
N SER A 126 -32.78 0.18 -18.71
CA SER A 126 -31.86 1.15 -19.29
C SER A 126 -31.17 2.01 -18.21
N ALA A 127 -31.89 2.37 -17.14
CA ALA A 127 -31.32 3.04 -15.98
C ALA A 127 -30.31 2.14 -15.25
N ALA A 128 -30.65 0.87 -15.06
CA ALA A 128 -29.73 -0.12 -14.49
C ALA A 128 -28.46 -0.27 -15.32
N LEU A 129 -28.58 -0.35 -16.64
CA LEU A 129 -27.43 -0.41 -17.56
C LEU A 129 -26.52 0.82 -17.40
N LEU A 130 -27.11 2.02 -17.36
CA LEU A 130 -26.36 3.26 -17.17
C LEU A 130 -25.59 3.26 -15.85
N LEU A 131 -26.20 2.78 -14.76
CA LEU A 131 -25.55 2.68 -13.47
C LEU A 131 -24.38 1.68 -13.49
N TYR A 132 -24.50 0.55 -14.18
CA TYR A 132 -23.36 -0.37 -14.36
C TYR A 132 -22.21 0.29 -15.13
N VAL A 133 -22.52 1.07 -16.18
CA VAL A 133 -21.50 1.83 -16.93
C VAL A 133 -20.81 2.87 -16.04
N PHE A 134 -21.57 3.58 -15.19
CA PHE A 134 -20.98 4.48 -14.20
C PHE A 134 -20.15 3.73 -13.14
N GLY A 135 -20.56 2.51 -12.78
CA GLY A 135 -19.77 1.64 -11.91
C GLY A 135 -18.41 1.26 -12.51
N VAL A 136 -18.37 0.94 -13.81
CA VAL A 136 -17.12 0.72 -14.57
C VAL A 136 -16.26 1.98 -14.59
N LEU A 137 -16.87 3.13 -14.89
CA LEU A 137 -16.18 4.41 -14.94
C LEU A 137 -15.58 4.78 -13.57
N ALA A 138 -16.33 4.60 -12.47
CA ALA A 138 -15.86 4.84 -11.12
C ALA A 138 -14.64 3.96 -10.77
N ALA A 139 -14.68 2.67 -11.16
CA ALA A 139 -13.54 1.76 -10.97
C ALA A 139 -12.32 2.18 -11.81
N ALA A 140 -12.52 2.64 -13.04
CA ALA A 140 -11.44 3.13 -13.91
C ALA A 140 -10.80 4.41 -13.34
N VAL A 141 -11.60 5.36 -12.84
CA VAL A 141 -11.11 6.56 -12.16
C VAL A 141 -10.35 6.19 -10.89
N ALA A 142 -10.86 5.24 -10.10
CA ALA A 142 -10.17 4.74 -8.91
C ALA A 142 -8.80 4.12 -9.25
N ALA A 143 -8.69 3.40 -10.37
CA ALA A 143 -7.41 2.86 -10.83
C ALA A 143 -6.41 3.97 -11.17
N GLY A 144 -6.83 5.02 -11.88
CA GLY A 144 -6.02 6.20 -12.15
C GLY A 144 -5.60 6.95 -10.88
N ALA A 145 -6.53 7.10 -9.93
CA ALA A 145 -6.25 7.71 -8.63
C ALA A 145 -5.24 6.89 -7.80
N THR A 146 -5.27 5.56 -7.90
CA THR A 146 -4.26 4.68 -7.28
C THR A 146 -2.87 4.94 -7.83
N TYR A 147 -2.74 5.11 -9.16
CA TYR A 147 -1.47 5.48 -9.78
C TYR A 147 -0.97 6.82 -9.26
N LEU A 148 -1.82 7.87 -9.23
CA LEU A 148 -1.45 9.19 -8.71
C LEU A 148 -1.05 9.13 -7.24
N SER A 149 -1.73 8.29 -6.44
CA SER A 149 -1.38 8.07 -5.05
C SER A 149 0.03 7.49 -4.90
N GLN A 150 0.36 6.46 -5.69
CA GLN A 150 1.68 5.82 -5.65
C GLN A 150 2.79 6.77 -6.09
N ALA A 151 2.59 7.51 -7.18
CA ALA A 151 3.52 8.53 -7.67
C ALA A 151 3.71 9.66 -6.64
N GLY A 152 2.63 10.07 -5.96
CA GLY A 152 2.68 11.03 -4.87
C GLY A 152 3.52 10.53 -3.69
N TYR A 153 3.30 9.32 -3.22
CA TYR A 153 4.12 8.73 -2.14
C TYR A 153 5.55 8.42 -2.59
N GLY A 154 5.78 8.17 -3.89
CA GLY A 154 7.11 8.05 -4.51
C GLY A 154 7.88 9.37 -4.63
N ASN A 155 7.29 10.50 -4.20
CA ASN A 155 7.88 11.84 -4.24
C ASN A 155 8.17 12.39 -5.65
N GLU A 156 7.40 11.96 -6.66
CA GLU A 156 7.56 12.39 -8.05
C GLU A 156 7.11 13.84 -8.29
N PHE A 157 6.24 14.39 -7.41
CA PHE A 157 5.67 15.75 -7.53
C PHE A 157 6.34 16.78 -6.62
N GLY A 158 7.51 16.51 -6.07
CA GLY A 158 8.28 17.42 -5.23
C GLY A 158 7.50 17.88 -3.99
N LYS A 159 7.35 19.20 -3.76
CA LYS A 159 6.70 19.74 -2.55
C LYS A 159 5.22 19.34 -2.41
N ALA A 160 4.52 19.05 -3.50
CA ALA A 160 3.11 18.67 -3.50
C ALA A 160 2.89 17.14 -3.33
N SER A 161 3.94 16.35 -3.40
CA SER A 161 3.89 14.88 -3.46
C SER A 161 3.02 14.26 -2.37
N ARG A 162 3.19 14.66 -1.12
CA ARG A 162 2.43 14.10 0.00
C ARG A 162 0.93 14.41 -0.10
N CYS A 163 0.58 15.61 -0.56
CA CYS A 163 -0.80 16.02 -0.74
C CYS A 163 -1.46 15.24 -1.89
N VAL A 164 -0.76 15.11 -3.02
CA VAL A 164 -1.21 14.33 -4.18
C VAL A 164 -1.38 12.85 -3.81
N GLY A 165 -0.42 12.29 -3.06
CA GLY A 165 -0.49 10.92 -2.57
C GLY A 165 -1.74 10.66 -1.72
N TYR A 166 -2.02 11.54 -0.76
CA TYR A 166 -3.18 11.41 0.12
C TYR A 166 -4.51 11.59 -0.63
N ILE A 167 -4.64 12.63 -1.46
CA ILE A 167 -5.85 12.86 -2.26
C ILE A 167 -6.11 11.68 -3.21
N GLY A 168 -5.08 11.20 -3.91
CA GLY A 168 -5.17 10.03 -4.77
C GLY A 168 -5.65 8.78 -4.02
N HIS A 169 -5.13 8.57 -2.81
CA HIS A 169 -5.54 7.43 -1.96
C HIS A 169 -7.04 7.50 -1.58
N VAL A 170 -7.47 8.65 -1.08
CA VAL A 170 -8.89 8.86 -0.70
C VAL A 170 -9.81 8.68 -1.91
N LEU A 171 -9.43 9.28 -3.05
CA LEU A 171 -10.22 9.19 -4.29
C LEU A 171 -10.30 7.74 -4.80
N ALA A 172 -9.22 6.96 -4.70
CA ALA A 172 -9.21 5.56 -5.07
C ALA A 172 -10.18 4.73 -4.21
N VAL A 173 -10.14 4.91 -2.88
CA VAL A 173 -11.02 4.19 -1.95
C VAL A 173 -12.48 4.56 -2.20
N VAL A 174 -12.78 5.85 -2.29
CA VAL A 174 -14.15 6.35 -2.56
C VAL A 174 -14.65 5.84 -3.92
N GLY A 175 -13.81 5.84 -4.95
CA GLY A 175 -14.17 5.33 -6.27
C GLY A 175 -14.50 3.84 -6.29
N VAL A 176 -13.75 3.01 -5.55
CA VAL A 176 -14.07 1.58 -5.41
C VAL A 176 -15.39 1.38 -4.69
N LEU A 177 -15.62 2.07 -3.57
CA LEU A 177 -16.87 1.98 -2.82
C LEU A 177 -18.06 2.46 -3.66
N ALA A 178 -17.90 3.56 -4.41
CA ALA A 178 -18.92 4.04 -5.34
C ALA A 178 -19.23 3.00 -6.42
N SER A 179 -18.23 2.35 -6.99
CA SER A 179 -18.42 1.30 -7.99
C SER A 179 -19.27 0.13 -7.47
N TYR A 180 -19.01 -0.34 -6.25
CA TYR A 180 -19.80 -1.40 -5.62
C TYR A 180 -21.22 -0.96 -5.24
N THR A 181 -21.40 0.27 -4.76
CA THR A 181 -22.74 0.81 -4.45
C THR A 181 -23.58 0.98 -5.72
N LEU A 182 -22.97 1.45 -6.80
CA LEU A 182 -23.63 1.56 -8.11
C LEU A 182 -24.03 0.19 -8.64
N PHE A 183 -23.18 -0.83 -8.48
CA PHE A 183 -23.53 -2.20 -8.82
C PHE A 183 -24.76 -2.71 -8.06
N GLY A 184 -24.79 -2.52 -6.74
CA GLY A 184 -25.93 -2.94 -5.91
C GLY A 184 -27.22 -2.25 -6.32
N TRP A 185 -27.16 -0.94 -6.56
CA TRP A 185 -28.34 -0.17 -7.00
C TRP A 185 -28.81 -0.57 -8.39
N ALA A 186 -27.88 -0.71 -9.34
CA ALA A 186 -28.19 -1.18 -10.69
C ALA A 186 -28.87 -2.56 -10.69
N SER A 187 -28.33 -3.48 -9.87
CA SER A 187 -28.92 -4.82 -9.72
C SER A 187 -30.33 -4.79 -9.16
N TRP A 188 -30.58 -3.88 -8.19
CA TRP A 188 -31.94 -3.68 -7.65
C TRP A 188 -32.91 -3.15 -8.70
N LEU A 189 -32.50 -2.12 -9.48
CA LEU A 189 -33.36 -1.59 -10.55
C LEU A 189 -33.60 -2.63 -11.67
N ALA A 190 -32.56 -3.37 -12.06
CA ALA A 190 -32.73 -4.45 -13.03
C ALA A 190 -33.72 -5.52 -12.56
N TYR A 191 -33.66 -5.89 -11.25
CA TYR A 191 -34.61 -6.82 -10.65
C TYR A 191 -36.05 -6.28 -10.73
N LEU A 192 -36.28 -5.03 -10.36
CA LEU A 192 -37.61 -4.41 -10.43
C LEU A 192 -38.16 -4.39 -11.86
N GLY A 193 -37.33 -4.01 -12.86
CA GLY A 193 -37.73 -3.98 -14.25
C GLY A 193 -38.01 -5.36 -14.87
N ILE A 194 -37.43 -6.44 -14.31
CA ILE A 194 -37.72 -7.81 -14.79
C ILE A 194 -38.94 -8.39 -14.07
N ALA A 195 -39.20 -7.98 -12.82
CA ALA A 195 -40.29 -8.50 -12.00
C ALA A 195 -41.64 -7.82 -12.25
N SER A 196 -41.66 -6.63 -12.90
CA SER A 196 -42.88 -5.91 -13.34
C SER A 196 -43.39 -6.47 -14.66
#